data_c38d15e7c4c4afd1677da908f34be38f
#
_entry.id   c38d15e7c4c4afd1677da908f34be38f
#
_cell.length_a   1.000
_cell.length_b   1.000
_cell.length_c   1.000
_cell.angle_alpha   90.00
_cell.angle_beta   90.00
_cell.angle_gamma   90.00
#
_symmetry.space_group_name_H-M   'P 1'
#
loop_
_entity.id
_entity.type
_entity.pdbx_description
1 polymer ?
#
loop_
_entity_poly.entity_id
_entity_poly.type
_entity_poly.pdbx_seq_one_letter_code
_entity_poly.pdbx_strand_id
1 'polypeptide(L)'
;MPSRTHRRALARLALSTAATALAASGCIGPLASPTPVPASGDTRTELRQVGEFTSVSVDGPLNVVLASGTGVELQIEAAANLLPLVTTDLAGTDLAIAVVAPGFVSAKPVTVRIMSPLVTSLSLDGGAQGTMEVMASSMTVSVSGGAVLRGIGSVQQLTVTTLGGSDAQLGELTADTGLIRAAGGARATLKVVEQLTGTADSGSVITLAVAPVAQSVTTTGGAKVVGP
;
A
#
# COMPACT_ATOMS: atom_id res chain seq x y z
N MET A 1 46.58 -44.44 58.93
CA MET A 1 45.68 -45.58 59.32
C MET A 1 44.43 -45.54 58.47
N PRO A 2 43.94 -46.65 58.09
CA PRO A 2 43.45 -46.90 56.75
C PRO A 2 41.93 -46.93 56.71
N SER A 3 41.35 -46.87 55.54
CA SER A 3 40.46 -47.88 55.06
C SER A 3 39.52 -47.45 53.96
N ARG A 4 39.61 -48.23 53.02
CA ARG A 4 38.65 -49.15 52.35
C ARG A 4 37.72 -48.48 51.33
N THR A 5 38.22 -48.67 50.14
CA THR A 5 37.53 -49.03 48.87
C THR A 5 36.19 -49.72 49.05
N HIS A 6 35.16 -49.17 48.39
CA HIS A 6 34.07 -50.03 47.89
C HIS A 6 33.84 -49.68 46.43
N ARG A 7 34.35 -50.56 45.56
CA ARG A 7 33.92 -50.65 44.16
C ARG A 7 32.49 -51.18 44.14
N ARG A 8 31.59 -50.42 43.54
CA ARG A 8 30.31 -50.94 43.08
C ARG A 8 30.27 -50.89 41.58
N ALA A 9 30.27 -52.06 40.96
CA ALA A 9 30.04 -52.28 39.58
C ALA A 9 28.59 -51.91 39.26
N LEU A 10 28.37 -51.01 38.30
CA LEU A 10 27.07 -50.77 37.72
C LEU A 10 27.05 -51.44 36.36
N ALA A 11 26.19 -52.45 36.25
CA ALA A 11 25.88 -53.16 35.02
C ALA A 11 25.31 -52.20 34.00
N ARG A 12 25.87 -52.19 32.81
CA ARG A 12 25.34 -51.49 31.63
C ARG A 12 24.19 -52.32 31.06
N LEU A 13 22.97 -51.89 31.27
CA LEU A 13 21.80 -52.41 30.59
C LEU A 13 21.68 -51.65 29.26
N ALA A 14 22.00 -52.30 28.15
CA ALA A 14 21.80 -51.81 26.79
C ALA A 14 20.32 -51.96 26.45
N LEU A 15 19.60 -50.83 26.44
CA LEU A 15 18.20 -50.80 25.95
C LEU A 15 18.27 -50.33 24.49
N SER A 16 18.15 -51.29 23.58
CA SER A 16 18.01 -51.05 22.15
C SER A 16 16.58 -50.57 21.84
N THR A 17 16.38 -49.29 21.71
CA THR A 17 15.13 -48.75 21.14
C THR A 17 15.27 -48.70 19.62
N ALA A 18 14.59 -49.60 18.94
CA ALA A 18 14.37 -49.55 17.51
C ALA A 18 13.44 -48.36 17.21
N ALA A 19 13.99 -47.25 16.70
CA ALA A 19 13.21 -46.14 16.17
C ALA A 19 12.70 -46.53 14.78
N THR A 20 11.46 -46.92 14.68
CA THR A 20 10.74 -47.09 13.41
C THR A 20 10.44 -45.68 12.85
N ALA A 21 11.29 -45.23 11.91
CA ALA A 21 11.03 -43.99 11.16
C ALA A 21 9.88 -44.28 10.18
N LEU A 22 8.69 -43.79 10.50
CA LEU A 22 7.56 -43.73 9.58
C LEU A 22 7.82 -42.57 8.61
N ALA A 23 8.41 -42.86 7.45
CA ALA A 23 8.55 -41.92 6.35
C ALA A 23 7.17 -41.71 5.74
N ALA A 24 6.43 -40.73 6.24
CA ALA A 24 5.26 -40.21 5.56
C ALA A 24 5.76 -39.41 4.35
N SER A 25 5.92 -40.06 3.20
CA SER A 25 6.09 -39.42 1.91
C SER A 25 4.76 -38.82 1.48
N GLY A 26 4.37 -37.69 2.12
CA GLY A 26 3.35 -36.84 1.62
C GLY A 26 3.90 -36.11 0.41
N CYS A 27 3.56 -36.57 -0.81
CA CYS A 27 3.69 -35.76 -2.00
C CYS A 27 2.82 -34.51 -1.82
N ILE A 28 3.43 -33.42 -1.33
CA ILE A 28 2.85 -32.09 -1.49
C ILE A 28 2.99 -31.80 -2.97
N GLY A 29 1.95 -32.09 -3.74
CA GLY A 29 1.85 -31.65 -5.13
C GLY A 29 2.05 -30.13 -5.16
N PRO A 30 2.61 -29.57 -6.25
CA PRO A 30 2.74 -28.12 -6.38
C PRO A 30 1.36 -27.51 -6.16
N LEU A 31 1.21 -26.66 -5.14
CA LEU A 31 0.03 -25.84 -4.95
C LEU A 31 -0.07 -24.98 -6.21
N ALA A 32 -1.00 -25.31 -7.09
CA ALA A 32 -1.24 -24.50 -8.27
C ALA A 32 -1.60 -23.10 -7.79
N SER A 33 -0.73 -22.14 -8.09
CA SER A 33 -1.06 -20.74 -7.84
C SER A 33 -2.34 -20.40 -8.60
N PRO A 34 -3.34 -19.79 -7.98
CA PRO A 34 -4.57 -19.44 -8.65
C PRO A 34 -4.25 -18.56 -9.88
N THR A 35 -4.77 -18.95 -11.04
CA THR A 35 -4.54 -18.22 -12.28
C THR A 35 -5.38 -16.95 -12.30
N PRO A 36 -4.82 -15.78 -12.62
CA PRO A 36 -5.59 -14.55 -12.77
C PRO A 36 -6.70 -14.69 -13.81
N VAL A 37 -7.84 -14.10 -13.56
CA VAL A 37 -9.00 -14.13 -14.45
C VAL A 37 -8.77 -13.20 -15.63
N PRO A 38 -8.81 -13.67 -16.90
CA PRO A 38 -8.70 -12.80 -18.05
C PRO A 38 -9.98 -11.97 -18.22
N ALA A 39 -9.82 -10.70 -18.63
CA ALA A 39 -10.96 -9.85 -18.95
C ALA A 39 -11.76 -10.41 -20.12
N SER A 40 -13.07 -10.45 -20.00
CA SER A 40 -13.99 -10.88 -21.04
C SER A 40 -15.35 -10.16 -20.95
N GLY A 41 -16.04 -10.08 -22.06
CA GLY A 41 -17.30 -9.34 -22.20
C GLY A 41 -17.10 -7.85 -22.44
N ASP A 42 -18.20 -7.13 -22.57
CA ASP A 42 -18.22 -5.69 -22.79
C ASP A 42 -17.77 -4.93 -21.54
N THR A 43 -17.19 -3.77 -21.74
CA THR A 43 -16.91 -2.82 -20.63
C THR A 43 -18.25 -2.29 -20.12
N ARG A 44 -18.43 -2.32 -18.79
CA ARG A 44 -19.61 -1.83 -18.10
C ARG A 44 -19.21 -0.93 -16.95
N THR A 45 -20.08 0.03 -16.65
CA THR A 45 -19.97 0.88 -15.49
C THR A 45 -21.01 0.45 -14.46
N GLU A 46 -20.57 0.22 -13.23
CA GLU A 46 -21.39 -0.10 -12.08
C GLU A 46 -21.33 1.04 -11.07
N LEU A 47 -22.50 1.59 -10.72
CA LEU A 47 -22.64 2.54 -9.60
C LEU A 47 -22.81 1.74 -8.32
N ARG A 48 -21.94 2.00 -7.34
CA ARG A 48 -22.04 1.38 -6.02
C ARG A 48 -22.56 2.38 -5.01
N GLN A 49 -23.64 2.00 -4.35
CA GLN A 49 -24.20 2.80 -3.25
C GLN A 49 -23.33 2.63 -2.01
N VAL A 50 -22.73 3.72 -1.57
CA VAL A 50 -21.89 3.78 -0.36
C VAL A 50 -22.35 4.95 0.49
N GLY A 51 -22.19 4.82 1.82
CA GLY A 51 -22.40 5.93 2.75
C GLY A 51 -21.30 6.99 2.64
N GLU A 52 -21.34 7.98 3.52
CA GLU A 52 -20.26 8.98 3.63
C GLU A 52 -18.98 8.34 4.15
N PHE A 53 -17.84 8.75 3.59
CA PHE A 53 -16.52 8.30 4.00
C PHE A 53 -15.52 9.46 3.95
N THR A 54 -14.51 9.37 4.78
CA THR A 54 -13.41 10.34 4.88
C THR A 54 -12.05 9.74 4.51
N SER A 55 -11.96 8.41 4.48
CA SER A 55 -10.76 7.67 4.14
C SER A 55 -11.07 6.68 3.02
N VAL A 56 -10.13 6.57 2.07
CA VAL A 56 -10.20 5.61 0.95
C VAL A 56 -8.91 4.80 0.92
N SER A 57 -9.03 3.49 0.92
CA SER A 57 -7.93 2.56 0.71
C SER A 57 -8.18 1.71 -0.52
N VAL A 58 -7.18 1.60 -1.39
CA VAL A 58 -7.25 0.82 -2.62
C VAL A 58 -6.09 -0.14 -2.69
N ASP A 59 -6.39 -1.42 -2.84
CA ASP A 59 -5.41 -2.49 -2.99
C ASP A 59 -5.63 -3.27 -4.29
N GLY A 60 -4.57 -3.40 -5.06
CA GLY A 60 -4.56 -4.09 -6.34
C GLY A 60 -4.33 -3.18 -7.54
N PRO A 61 -4.18 -3.75 -8.75
CA PRO A 61 -3.81 -3.02 -9.97
C PRO A 61 -5.02 -2.27 -10.56
N LEU A 62 -5.55 -1.30 -9.83
CA LEU A 62 -6.69 -0.48 -10.17
C LEU A 62 -6.27 0.93 -10.59
N ASN A 63 -6.99 1.51 -11.56
CA ASN A 63 -6.93 2.95 -11.82
C ASN A 63 -7.92 3.67 -10.93
N VAL A 64 -7.46 4.64 -10.16
CA VAL A 64 -8.27 5.40 -9.21
C VAL A 64 -8.33 6.85 -9.64
N VAL A 65 -9.52 7.40 -9.72
CA VAL A 65 -9.75 8.83 -9.95
C VAL A 65 -10.55 9.36 -8.77
N LEU A 66 -9.89 10.14 -7.91
CA LEU A 66 -10.52 10.82 -6.78
C LEU A 66 -10.68 12.29 -7.12
N ALA A 67 -11.90 12.79 -7.03
CA ALA A 67 -12.22 14.18 -7.22
C ALA A 67 -13.05 14.72 -6.04
N SER A 68 -12.79 15.96 -5.65
CA SER A 68 -13.67 16.68 -4.75
C SER A 68 -14.97 17.05 -5.47
N GLY A 69 -16.11 16.82 -4.84
CA GLY A 69 -17.42 17.09 -5.42
C GLY A 69 -18.46 17.48 -4.38
N THR A 70 -19.69 17.70 -4.79
CA THR A 70 -20.79 18.11 -3.89
C THR A 70 -21.57 16.94 -3.30
N GLY A 71 -21.27 15.70 -3.75
CA GLY A 71 -21.96 14.49 -3.29
C GLY A 71 -20.99 13.32 -3.23
N VAL A 72 -21.48 12.19 -2.72
CA VAL A 72 -20.74 10.93 -2.67
C VAL A 72 -21.15 10.07 -3.85
N GLU A 73 -20.21 9.71 -4.70
CA GLU A 73 -20.41 8.84 -5.84
C GLU A 73 -19.23 7.88 -5.99
N LEU A 74 -19.55 6.59 -6.22
CA LEU A 74 -18.58 5.54 -6.48
C LEU A 74 -18.99 4.79 -7.74
N GLN A 75 -18.16 4.86 -8.77
CA GLN A 75 -18.33 4.15 -10.03
C GLN A 75 -17.15 3.21 -10.28
N ILE A 76 -17.44 2.01 -10.76
CA ILE A 76 -16.42 1.07 -11.22
C ILE A 76 -16.67 0.73 -12.68
N GLU A 77 -15.67 0.99 -13.51
CA GLU A 77 -15.69 0.68 -14.93
C GLU A 77 -14.72 -0.46 -15.23
N ALA A 78 -15.24 -1.58 -15.71
CA ALA A 78 -14.45 -2.78 -15.99
C ALA A 78 -15.13 -3.67 -17.05
N ALA A 79 -14.43 -4.70 -17.55
CA ALA A 79 -15.05 -5.79 -18.26
C ALA A 79 -16.09 -6.49 -17.36
N ALA A 80 -17.22 -6.92 -17.94
CA ALA A 80 -18.36 -7.41 -17.18
C ALA A 80 -18.04 -8.53 -16.19
N ASN A 81 -17.10 -9.42 -16.57
CA ASN A 81 -16.68 -10.53 -15.71
C ASN A 81 -15.72 -10.12 -14.58
N LEU A 82 -15.13 -8.92 -14.63
CA LEU A 82 -14.18 -8.43 -13.61
C LEU A 82 -14.88 -7.61 -12.52
N LEU A 83 -16.05 -7.04 -12.77
CA LEU A 83 -16.78 -6.26 -11.78
C LEU A 83 -17.01 -7.00 -10.45
N PRO A 84 -17.36 -8.30 -10.42
CA PRO A 84 -17.51 -9.04 -9.17
C PRO A 84 -16.19 -9.29 -8.41
N LEU A 85 -15.04 -9.12 -9.07
CA LEU A 85 -13.72 -9.29 -8.45
C LEU A 85 -13.22 -8.04 -7.72
N VAL A 86 -13.91 -6.92 -7.91
CA VAL A 86 -13.59 -5.67 -7.18
C VAL A 86 -14.59 -5.53 -6.05
N THR A 87 -14.11 -5.65 -4.82
CA THR A 87 -14.92 -5.45 -3.61
C THR A 87 -14.88 -4.01 -3.16
N THR A 88 -15.93 -3.59 -2.49
CA THR A 88 -16.03 -2.28 -1.83
C THR A 88 -16.69 -2.48 -0.48
N ASP A 89 -15.95 -2.23 0.57
CA ASP A 89 -16.38 -2.40 1.95
C ASP A 89 -16.26 -1.07 2.69
N LEU A 90 -17.34 -0.65 3.34
CA LEU A 90 -17.37 0.56 4.15
C LEU A 90 -17.45 0.18 5.63
N ALA A 91 -16.39 0.47 6.38
CA ALA A 91 -16.32 0.25 7.83
C ALA A 91 -16.23 1.61 8.55
N GLY A 92 -17.35 2.05 9.09
CA GLY A 92 -17.44 3.41 9.63
C GLY A 92 -17.30 4.47 8.54
N THR A 93 -16.20 5.21 8.52
CA THR A 93 -15.86 6.20 7.49
C THR A 93 -14.70 5.77 6.60
N ASP A 94 -14.25 4.52 6.69
CA ASP A 94 -13.16 3.97 5.90
C ASP A 94 -13.70 3.11 4.76
N LEU A 95 -13.55 3.58 3.52
CA LEU A 95 -13.91 2.86 2.31
C LEU A 95 -12.71 2.05 1.82
N ALA A 96 -12.82 0.72 1.85
CA ALA A 96 -11.84 -0.20 1.31
C ALA A 96 -12.28 -0.72 -0.06
N ILE A 97 -11.40 -0.62 -1.04
CA ILE A 97 -11.60 -1.14 -2.39
C ILE A 97 -10.46 -2.09 -2.71
N ALA A 98 -10.77 -3.34 -2.99
CA ALA A 98 -9.76 -4.36 -3.20
C ALA A 98 -10.11 -5.30 -4.35
N VAL A 99 -9.07 -5.93 -4.90
CA VAL A 99 -9.23 -7.00 -5.88
C VAL A 99 -9.14 -8.33 -5.17
N VAL A 100 -10.20 -9.15 -5.25
CA VAL A 100 -10.19 -10.49 -4.66
C VAL A 100 -9.29 -11.45 -5.45
N ALA A 101 -8.66 -12.38 -4.74
CA ALA A 101 -7.88 -13.44 -5.38
C ALA A 101 -8.78 -14.31 -6.30
N PRO A 102 -8.28 -14.77 -7.43
CA PRO A 102 -6.88 -14.82 -7.87
C PRO A 102 -6.37 -13.53 -8.55
N GLY A 103 -7.13 -12.42 -8.53
CA GLY A 103 -6.84 -11.23 -9.31
C GLY A 103 -7.28 -11.36 -10.77
N PHE A 104 -6.88 -10.42 -11.61
CA PHE A 104 -7.26 -10.42 -13.03
C PHE A 104 -6.12 -9.99 -13.95
N VAL A 105 -6.26 -10.30 -15.24
CA VAL A 105 -5.44 -9.76 -16.33
C VAL A 105 -6.38 -9.05 -17.31
N SER A 106 -6.14 -7.78 -17.54
CA SER A 106 -6.95 -6.98 -18.46
C SER A 106 -6.05 -6.09 -19.33
N ALA A 107 -6.35 -6.02 -20.63
CA ALA A 107 -5.73 -5.06 -21.53
C ALA A 107 -6.27 -3.64 -21.32
N LYS A 108 -7.46 -3.51 -20.74
CA LYS A 108 -8.04 -2.23 -20.31
C LYS A 108 -7.99 -2.13 -18.81
N PRO A 109 -7.60 -0.99 -18.23
CA PRO A 109 -7.58 -0.82 -16.80
C PRO A 109 -9.00 -0.94 -16.21
N VAL A 110 -9.09 -1.49 -15.01
CA VAL A 110 -10.29 -1.38 -14.18
C VAL A 110 -10.20 -0.01 -13.51
N THR A 111 -11.17 0.85 -13.77
CA THR A 111 -11.17 2.23 -13.30
C THR A 111 -12.21 2.42 -12.19
N VAL A 112 -11.76 2.94 -11.07
CA VAL A 112 -12.59 3.33 -9.93
C VAL A 112 -12.64 4.85 -9.87
N ARG A 113 -13.83 5.43 -10.06
CA ARG A 113 -14.07 6.87 -9.95
C ARG A 113 -14.76 7.15 -8.62
N ILE A 114 -14.17 8.03 -7.85
CA ILE A 114 -14.64 8.41 -6.52
C ILE A 114 -14.86 9.91 -6.52
N MET A 115 -16.05 10.35 -6.16
CA MET A 115 -16.34 11.74 -5.91
C MET A 115 -16.86 11.89 -4.48
N SER A 116 -16.24 12.77 -3.69
CA SER A 116 -16.67 13.05 -2.32
C SER A 116 -16.08 14.38 -1.83
N PRO A 117 -16.86 15.20 -1.12
CA PRO A 117 -16.35 16.43 -0.49
C PRO A 117 -15.56 16.18 0.79
N LEU A 118 -15.63 14.99 1.36
CA LEU A 118 -15.19 14.70 2.74
C LEU A 118 -13.84 13.94 2.82
N VAL A 119 -13.26 13.52 1.70
CA VAL A 119 -12.05 12.70 1.72
C VAL A 119 -10.86 13.52 2.21
N THR A 120 -10.27 13.04 3.31
CA THR A 120 -9.05 13.58 3.92
C THR A 120 -7.90 12.57 3.96
N SER A 121 -8.14 11.32 3.53
CA SER A 121 -7.14 10.26 3.49
C SER A 121 -7.29 9.39 2.24
N LEU A 122 -6.16 9.14 1.55
CA LEU A 122 -6.08 8.23 0.41
C LEU A 122 -4.88 7.30 0.55
N SER A 123 -5.11 5.99 0.51
CA SER A 123 -4.07 4.96 0.52
C SER A 123 -4.15 4.14 -0.77
N LEU A 124 -3.02 4.01 -1.46
CA LEU A 124 -2.87 3.18 -2.66
C LEU A 124 -1.80 2.13 -2.43
N ASP A 125 -2.12 0.87 -2.72
CA ASP A 125 -1.21 -0.26 -2.62
C ASP A 125 -1.36 -1.23 -3.81
N GLY A 126 -0.51 -2.24 -3.89
CA GLY A 126 -0.68 -3.35 -4.85
C GLY A 126 -0.55 -2.95 -6.32
N GLY A 127 0.23 -1.91 -6.64
CA GLY A 127 0.43 -1.43 -8.01
C GLY A 127 -0.72 -0.56 -8.54
N ALA A 128 -1.57 -0.03 -7.67
CA ALA A 128 -2.62 0.93 -8.04
C ALA A 128 -2.04 2.18 -8.71
N GLN A 129 -2.80 2.76 -9.64
CA GLN A 129 -2.48 4.03 -10.26
C GLN A 129 -3.59 5.03 -9.94
N GLY A 130 -3.24 6.10 -9.23
CA GLY A 130 -4.20 7.11 -8.77
C GLY A 130 -3.99 8.47 -9.40
N THR A 131 -5.11 9.17 -9.63
CA THR A 131 -5.14 10.61 -9.83
C THR A 131 -6.05 11.22 -8.78
N MET A 132 -5.63 12.33 -8.19
CA MET A 132 -6.36 13.02 -7.13
C MET A 132 -6.44 14.51 -7.42
N GLU A 133 -7.66 15.03 -7.39
CA GLU A 133 -7.90 16.47 -7.37
C GLU A 133 -8.56 16.85 -6.03
N VAL A 134 -7.89 17.68 -5.23
CA VAL A 134 -8.32 17.99 -3.88
C VAL A 134 -8.15 19.45 -3.52
N MET A 135 -9.16 19.99 -2.81
CA MET A 135 -9.10 21.26 -2.10
C MET A 135 -9.60 21.05 -0.67
N ALA A 136 -8.67 21.01 0.30
CA ALA A 136 -9.01 20.67 1.69
C ALA A 136 -8.09 21.38 2.69
N SER A 137 -8.48 21.42 3.95
CA SER A 137 -7.59 21.88 5.03
C SER A 137 -6.47 20.87 5.34
N SER A 138 -6.77 19.58 5.21
CA SER A 138 -5.76 18.53 5.44
C SER A 138 -5.95 17.36 4.49
N MET A 139 -4.82 16.74 4.09
CA MET A 139 -4.82 15.52 3.29
C MET A 139 -3.69 14.59 3.75
N THR A 140 -4.05 13.34 3.99
CA THR A 140 -3.12 12.26 4.26
C THR A 140 -3.04 11.34 3.05
N VAL A 141 -1.84 11.08 2.57
CA VAL A 141 -1.57 10.24 1.40
C VAL A 141 -0.62 9.14 1.79
N SER A 142 -0.98 7.90 1.47
CA SER A 142 -0.10 6.73 1.62
C SER A 142 0.02 6.01 0.28
N VAL A 143 1.24 5.79 -0.21
CA VAL A 143 1.50 5.10 -1.47
C VAL A 143 2.54 4.01 -1.24
N SER A 144 2.17 2.76 -1.52
CA SER A 144 3.02 1.59 -1.26
C SER A 144 2.90 0.53 -2.35
N GLY A 145 3.67 -0.55 -2.26
CA GLY A 145 3.52 -1.71 -3.16
C GLY A 145 3.73 -1.41 -4.65
N GLY A 146 4.56 -0.42 -5.00
CA GLY A 146 4.77 -0.02 -6.39
C GLY A 146 3.64 0.84 -7.00
N ALA A 147 2.71 1.31 -6.18
CA ALA A 147 1.64 2.21 -6.63
C ALA A 147 2.18 3.58 -7.05
N VAL A 148 1.43 4.26 -7.90
CA VAL A 148 1.72 5.62 -8.39
C VAL A 148 0.53 6.52 -8.13
N LEU A 149 0.76 7.70 -7.55
CA LEU A 149 -0.28 8.70 -7.34
C LEU A 149 0.13 10.03 -7.97
N ARG A 150 -0.77 10.64 -8.72
CA ARG A 150 -0.70 12.04 -9.14
C ARG A 150 -1.71 12.85 -8.35
N GLY A 151 -1.28 13.98 -7.79
CA GLY A 151 -2.16 14.89 -7.05
C GLY A 151 -2.06 16.32 -7.57
N ILE A 152 -3.23 16.95 -7.71
CA ILE A 152 -3.37 18.37 -8.07
C ILE A 152 -4.28 19.08 -7.09
N GLY A 153 -4.16 20.41 -6.98
CA GLY A 153 -5.03 21.22 -6.12
C GLY A 153 -4.28 21.94 -5.01
N SER A 154 -4.93 22.08 -3.85
CA SER A 154 -4.33 22.78 -2.70
C SER A 154 -4.82 22.24 -1.36
N VAL A 155 -3.90 22.19 -0.39
CA VAL A 155 -4.20 21.80 1.00
C VAL A 155 -3.39 22.68 1.97
N GLN A 156 -3.87 22.89 3.18
CA GLN A 156 -3.06 23.58 4.20
C GLN A 156 -2.04 22.64 4.82
N GLN A 157 -2.44 21.39 5.13
CA GLN A 157 -1.57 20.39 5.74
C GLN A 157 -1.55 19.12 4.89
N LEU A 158 -0.34 18.69 4.50
CA LEU A 158 -0.14 17.48 3.71
C LEU A 158 0.73 16.49 4.47
N THR A 159 0.20 15.31 4.73
CA THR A 159 1.00 14.18 5.26
C THR A 159 1.18 13.14 4.17
N VAL A 160 2.42 12.79 3.85
CA VAL A 160 2.75 11.83 2.79
C VAL A 160 3.59 10.69 3.34
N THR A 161 3.18 9.48 3.06
CA THR A 161 3.97 8.27 3.30
C THR A 161 4.17 7.53 1.97
N THR A 162 5.43 7.32 1.57
CA THR A 162 5.77 6.56 0.35
C THR A 162 6.71 5.43 0.68
N LEU A 163 6.38 4.20 0.30
CA LEU A 163 7.10 2.99 0.69
C LEU A 163 7.29 2.04 -0.50
N GLY A 164 8.38 1.25 -0.49
CA GLY A 164 8.47 0.05 -1.34
C GLY A 164 8.46 0.32 -2.84
N GLY A 165 9.21 1.31 -3.34
CA GLY A 165 9.35 1.61 -4.77
C GLY A 165 8.15 2.35 -5.38
N SER A 166 7.23 2.83 -4.56
CA SER A 166 6.09 3.65 -5.00
C SER A 166 6.50 5.08 -5.41
N ASP A 167 5.61 5.78 -6.10
CA ASP A 167 5.85 7.13 -6.61
C ASP A 167 4.66 8.06 -6.32
N ALA A 168 4.88 9.07 -5.47
CA ALA A 168 3.91 10.12 -5.15
C ALA A 168 4.26 11.42 -5.91
N GLN A 169 3.59 11.69 -7.02
CA GLN A 169 3.78 12.84 -7.90
C GLN A 169 2.82 13.98 -7.48
N LEU A 170 3.17 14.69 -6.42
CA LEU A 170 2.37 15.76 -5.81
C LEU A 170 2.96 17.17 -6.08
N GLY A 171 3.77 17.31 -7.12
CA GLY A 171 4.38 18.59 -7.49
C GLY A 171 3.40 19.65 -7.99
N GLU A 172 2.18 19.26 -8.34
CA GLU A 172 1.09 20.15 -8.73
C GLU A 172 0.03 20.35 -7.60
N LEU A 173 0.20 19.64 -6.48
CA LEU A 173 -0.57 19.83 -5.26
C LEU A 173 0.18 20.80 -4.34
N THR A 174 -0.33 22.03 -4.19
CA THR A 174 0.28 23.01 -3.29
C THR A 174 -0.13 22.75 -1.86
N ALA A 175 0.84 22.63 -0.95
CA ALA A 175 0.61 22.53 0.48
C ALA A 175 1.31 23.68 1.22
N ASP A 176 0.68 24.22 2.26
CA ASP A 176 1.35 25.20 3.11
C ASP A 176 2.39 24.48 3.98
N THR A 177 1.99 23.44 4.69
CA THR A 177 2.88 22.62 5.52
C THR A 177 2.86 21.17 5.09
N GLY A 178 4.01 20.48 5.19
CA GLY A 178 4.17 19.08 4.79
C GLY A 178 4.89 18.23 5.82
N LEU A 179 4.39 17.03 6.04
CA LEU A 179 5.09 15.95 6.74
C LEU A 179 5.32 14.81 5.75
N ILE A 180 6.59 14.40 5.55
CA ILE A 180 6.93 13.32 4.61
C ILE A 180 7.65 12.17 5.32
N ARG A 181 7.27 10.96 4.99
CA ARG A 181 8.02 9.74 5.27
C ARG A 181 8.21 8.96 3.97
N ALA A 182 9.46 8.81 3.54
CA ALA A 182 9.81 8.06 2.34
C ALA A 182 10.82 6.96 2.67
N ALA A 183 10.58 5.72 2.24
CA ALA A 183 11.48 4.60 2.49
C ALA A 183 11.41 3.51 1.42
N GLY A 184 12.45 2.64 1.35
CA GLY A 184 12.43 1.48 0.47
C GLY A 184 12.53 1.82 -1.02
N GLY A 185 13.33 2.81 -1.39
CA GLY A 185 13.51 3.23 -2.78
C GLY A 185 12.33 3.99 -3.38
N ALA A 186 11.39 4.43 -2.55
CA ALA A 186 10.23 5.20 -2.98
C ALA A 186 10.62 6.61 -3.49
N ARG A 187 9.74 7.19 -4.30
CA ARG A 187 9.89 8.56 -4.81
C ARG A 187 8.72 9.42 -4.35
N ALA A 188 9.00 10.67 -4.04
CA ALA A 188 7.99 11.67 -3.77
C ALA A 188 8.38 12.99 -4.43
N THR A 189 7.48 13.60 -5.21
CA THR A 189 7.63 14.97 -5.69
C THR A 189 6.61 15.83 -4.95
N LEU A 190 7.06 16.86 -4.25
CA LEU A 190 6.22 17.68 -3.38
C LEU A 190 6.34 19.16 -3.72
N LYS A 191 5.25 19.90 -3.50
CA LYS A 191 5.19 21.38 -3.53
C LYS A 191 4.68 21.89 -2.19
N VAL A 192 5.61 22.07 -1.24
CA VAL A 192 5.33 22.62 0.10
C VAL A 192 5.93 24.01 0.18
N VAL A 193 5.16 24.99 0.64
CA VAL A 193 5.57 26.41 0.56
C VAL A 193 6.21 26.89 1.85
N GLU A 194 5.60 26.59 3.00
CA GLU A 194 6.07 27.17 4.27
C GLU A 194 7.04 26.25 5.01
N GLN A 195 6.58 25.05 5.40
CA GLN A 195 7.39 24.15 6.22
C GLN A 195 7.28 22.71 5.77
N LEU A 196 8.42 22.07 5.49
CA LEU A 196 8.53 20.64 5.24
C LEU A 196 9.34 19.97 6.34
N THR A 197 8.76 18.94 6.98
CA THR A 197 9.43 18.09 7.97
C THR A 197 9.32 16.63 7.58
N GLY A 198 10.19 15.79 8.11
CA GLY A 198 10.04 14.34 7.93
C GLY A 198 11.33 13.55 7.83
N THR A 199 11.21 12.37 7.24
CA THR A 199 12.31 11.41 7.11
C THR A 199 12.34 10.79 5.71
N ALA A 200 13.55 10.55 5.22
CA ALA A 200 13.81 9.78 4.01
C ALA A 200 14.86 8.71 4.30
N ASP A 201 14.60 7.47 3.94
CA ASP A 201 15.46 6.32 4.25
C ASP A 201 15.55 5.33 3.08
N SER A 202 16.55 4.43 3.17
CA SER A 202 16.66 3.24 2.29
C SER A 202 16.63 3.58 0.78
N GLY A 203 17.42 4.57 0.36
CA GLY A 203 17.57 4.96 -1.04
C GLY A 203 16.37 5.70 -1.63
N SER A 204 15.42 6.16 -0.82
CA SER A 204 14.29 6.95 -1.29
C SER A 204 14.73 8.35 -1.78
N VAL A 205 13.92 8.96 -2.65
CA VAL A 205 14.18 10.27 -3.22
C VAL A 205 12.98 11.18 -3.04
N ILE A 206 13.21 12.32 -2.39
CA ILE A 206 12.21 13.40 -2.28
C ILE A 206 12.65 14.53 -3.21
N THR A 207 11.81 14.91 -4.16
CA THR A 207 12.04 16.04 -5.05
C THR A 207 11.11 17.19 -4.65
N LEU A 208 11.66 18.38 -4.51
CA LEU A 208 10.89 19.58 -4.18
C LEU A 208 10.65 20.41 -5.43
N ALA A 209 9.39 20.68 -5.76
CA ALA A 209 9.01 21.53 -6.87
C ALA A 209 9.26 23.02 -6.59
N VAL A 210 9.29 23.39 -5.31
CA VAL A 210 9.63 24.73 -4.81
C VAL A 210 10.47 24.58 -3.53
N ALA A 211 11.29 25.57 -3.21
CA ALA A 211 11.99 25.61 -1.93
C ALA A 211 11.04 26.08 -0.83
N PRO A 212 10.77 25.29 0.22
CA PRO A 212 9.98 25.75 1.35
C PRO A 212 10.74 26.79 2.18
N VAL A 213 10.01 27.64 2.91
CA VAL A 213 10.62 28.64 3.80
C VAL A 213 11.46 27.97 4.90
N ALA A 214 10.97 26.83 5.43
CA ALA A 214 11.68 26.02 6.42
C ALA A 214 11.66 24.55 6.01
N GLN A 215 12.83 23.88 6.09
CA GLN A 215 12.97 22.47 5.79
C GLN A 215 13.75 21.75 6.86
N SER A 216 13.19 20.65 7.38
CA SER A 216 13.83 19.74 8.30
C SER A 216 13.51 18.31 7.94
N VAL A 217 14.25 17.75 6.97
CA VAL A 217 14.10 16.35 6.54
C VAL A 217 15.39 15.60 6.88
N THR A 218 15.27 14.59 7.74
CA THR A 218 16.38 13.71 8.09
C THR A 218 16.54 12.64 7.02
N THR A 219 17.74 12.47 6.47
CA THR A 219 18.03 11.47 5.44
C THR A 219 18.96 10.39 6.00
N THR A 220 18.65 9.12 5.76
CA THR A 220 19.45 7.96 6.14
C THR A 220 19.48 6.93 4.99
N GLY A 221 20.34 5.91 5.10
CA GLY A 221 20.32 4.79 4.16
C GLY A 221 20.48 5.15 2.68
N GLY A 222 21.21 6.23 2.36
CA GLY A 222 21.43 6.66 0.97
C GLY A 222 20.26 7.43 0.35
N ALA A 223 19.27 7.81 1.14
CA ALA A 223 18.17 8.65 0.68
C ALA A 223 18.62 10.08 0.35
N LYS A 224 17.86 10.77 -0.51
CA LYS A 224 18.19 12.11 -0.98
C LYS A 224 16.97 13.02 -0.96
N VAL A 225 17.22 14.29 -0.64
CA VAL A 225 16.28 15.39 -0.91
C VAL A 225 16.90 16.25 -2.01
N VAL A 226 16.17 16.46 -3.08
CA VAL A 226 16.60 17.24 -4.27
C VAL A 226 15.72 18.50 -4.30
N GLY A 227 16.36 19.64 -4.25
CA GLY A 227 15.71 20.94 -4.34
C GLY A 227 15.52 21.40 -5.79
N PRO A 228 14.74 22.47 -6.01
CA PRO A 228 14.63 23.17 -7.29
C PRO A 228 15.93 23.88 -7.64
#